data_56e1bbe9304a0ee148b90b5936094f52
#
_entry.id   56e1bbe9304a0ee148b90b5936094f52
#
_cell.length_a   1.000
_cell.length_b   1.000
_cell.length_c   1.000
_cell.angle_alpha   90.00
_cell.angle_beta   90.00
_cell.angle_gamma   90.00
#
_symmetry.space_group_name_H-M   'P 1'
#
loop_
_entity.id
_entity.type
_entity.pdbx_description
1 polymer ?
#
loop_
_entity_poly.entity_id
_entity_poly.type
_entity_poly.pdbx_seq_one_letter_code
_entity_poly.pdbx_strand_id
1 'polypeptide(L)'
;YVFLSESDIETLAAHFEMTRVDFLRKYTRLVDGQSALLDRPGSEDCIFLKNKQCTAYEARPVQCKTFPWWVYHLRDPKDWEEAAERCEGINHPDAPIVPSEEIQQQCFTYLDNLSDT
;
A
#
# COMPACT_ATOMS: atom_id res chain seq x y z
N TYR A 1 -4.91 -7.06 1.38
CA TYR A 1 -5.55 -5.86 1.93
C TYR A 1 -4.56 -4.71 1.98
N VAL A 2 -5.05 -3.51 1.73
CA VAL A 2 -4.31 -2.27 1.97
C VAL A 2 -4.87 -1.64 3.22
N PHE A 3 -4.12 -1.71 4.33
CA PHE A 3 -4.51 -1.12 5.60
C PHE A 3 -4.11 0.35 5.66
N LEU A 4 -4.96 1.16 6.28
CA LEU A 4 -4.80 2.61 6.37
C LEU A 4 -4.50 3.04 7.80
N SER A 5 -3.47 3.86 7.98
CA SER A 5 -3.25 4.59 9.23
C SER A 5 -4.18 5.80 9.30
N GLU A 6 -4.23 6.46 10.45
CA GLU A 6 -4.98 7.71 10.61
C GLU A 6 -4.46 8.79 9.64
N SER A 7 -3.13 8.89 9.48
CA SER A 7 -2.51 9.82 8.52
C SER A 7 -2.91 9.51 7.08
N ASP A 8 -2.96 8.23 6.71
CA ASP A 8 -3.39 7.81 5.37
C ASP A 8 -4.83 8.25 5.10
N ILE A 9 -5.72 8.06 6.08
CA ILE A 9 -7.13 8.43 5.95
C ILE A 9 -7.27 9.93 5.74
N GLU A 10 -6.56 10.74 6.53
CA GLU A 10 -6.58 12.19 6.39
C GLU A 10 -6.07 12.64 5.02
N THR A 11 -4.97 12.07 4.55
CA THR A 11 -4.37 12.39 3.26
C THR A 11 -5.31 12.05 2.11
N LEU A 12 -5.90 10.86 2.15
CA LEU A 12 -6.82 10.40 1.09
C LEU A 12 -8.12 11.18 1.09
N ALA A 13 -8.69 11.46 2.26
CA ALA A 13 -9.92 12.27 2.36
C ALA A 13 -9.69 13.67 1.77
N ALA A 14 -8.57 14.30 2.09
CA ALA A 14 -8.21 15.59 1.53
C ALA A 14 -8.01 15.53 0.01
N HIS A 15 -7.36 14.49 -0.49
CA HIS A 15 -7.13 14.29 -1.92
C HIS A 15 -8.44 14.23 -2.71
N PHE A 16 -9.46 13.56 -2.18
CA PHE A 16 -10.77 13.44 -2.81
C PHE A 16 -11.77 14.53 -2.36
N GLU A 17 -11.30 15.51 -1.60
CA GLU A 17 -12.14 16.61 -1.09
C GLU A 17 -13.37 16.10 -0.32
N MET A 18 -13.16 15.11 0.53
CA MET A 18 -14.20 14.45 1.31
C MET A 18 -13.93 14.60 2.81
N THR A 19 -15.00 14.53 3.61
CA THR A 19 -14.85 14.37 5.05
C THR A 19 -14.30 12.99 5.36
N ARG A 20 -13.68 12.83 6.54
CA ARG A 20 -13.20 11.54 7.02
C ARG A 20 -14.31 10.49 7.02
N VAL A 21 -15.48 10.85 7.51
CA VAL A 21 -16.63 9.93 7.62
C VAL A 21 -17.09 9.47 6.24
N ASP A 22 -17.24 10.40 5.30
CA ASP A 22 -17.67 10.06 3.94
C ASP A 22 -16.64 9.21 3.23
N PHE A 23 -15.35 9.51 3.40
CA PHE A 23 -14.26 8.70 2.84
C PHE A 23 -14.33 7.26 3.37
N LEU A 24 -14.43 7.09 4.69
CA LEU A 24 -14.47 5.77 5.30
C LEU A 24 -15.67 4.95 4.82
N ARG A 25 -16.83 5.58 4.69
CA ARG A 25 -18.03 4.90 4.20
C ARG A 25 -17.92 4.45 2.76
N LYS A 26 -17.30 5.26 1.92
CA LYS A 26 -17.27 5.01 0.47
C LYS A 26 -16.18 4.04 0.05
N TYR A 27 -15.00 4.11 0.67
CA TYR A 27 -13.81 3.43 0.15
C TYR A 27 -13.21 2.38 1.08
N THR A 28 -13.74 2.22 2.28
CA THR A 28 -13.10 1.32 3.26
C THR A 28 -14.07 0.32 3.87
N ARG A 29 -13.50 -0.71 4.47
CA ARG A 29 -14.18 -1.66 5.35
C ARG A 29 -13.28 -1.94 6.55
N LEU A 30 -13.85 -2.50 7.61
CA LEU A 30 -13.08 -2.96 8.76
C LEU A 30 -12.63 -4.41 8.53
N VAL A 31 -11.33 -4.65 8.73
CA VAL A 31 -10.74 -5.99 8.71
C VAL A 31 -9.94 -6.11 9.99
N ASP A 32 -10.33 -7.03 10.86
CA ASP A 32 -9.71 -7.23 12.17
C ASP A 32 -9.57 -5.93 12.99
N GLY A 33 -10.59 -5.08 12.91
CA GLY A 33 -10.64 -3.81 13.64
C GLY A 33 -9.88 -2.66 13.01
N GLN A 34 -9.26 -2.88 11.85
CA GLN A 34 -8.50 -1.85 11.12
C GLN A 34 -9.20 -1.48 9.81
N SER A 35 -9.10 -0.20 9.43
CA SER A 35 -9.63 0.25 8.15
C SER A 35 -8.76 -0.26 7.01
N ALA A 36 -9.40 -0.87 6.01
CA ALA A 36 -8.74 -1.34 4.80
C ALA A 36 -9.49 -0.82 3.58
N LEU A 37 -8.79 -0.61 2.46
CA LEU A 37 -9.41 -0.21 1.21
C LEU A 37 -10.30 -1.33 0.67
N LEU A 38 -11.41 -0.93 0.06
CA LEU A 38 -12.27 -1.86 -0.67
C LEU A 38 -11.61 -2.31 -1.97
N ASP A 39 -12.02 -3.49 -2.45
CA ASP A 39 -11.73 -3.92 -3.80
C ASP A 39 -12.80 -3.39 -4.75
N ARG A 40 -12.52 -3.34 -6.05
CA ARG A 40 -13.52 -2.99 -7.05
C ARG A 40 -14.59 -4.08 -7.10
N PRO A 41 -15.87 -3.72 -7.29
CA PRO A 41 -16.93 -4.72 -7.40
C PRO A 41 -16.61 -5.77 -8.47
N GLY A 42 -16.68 -7.04 -8.07
CA GLY A 42 -16.44 -8.17 -8.98
C GLY A 42 -14.97 -8.43 -9.31
N SER A 43 -14.04 -7.83 -8.59
CA SER A 43 -12.61 -7.93 -8.84
C SER A 43 -11.83 -7.97 -7.52
N GLU A 44 -10.57 -8.40 -7.56
CA GLU A 44 -9.63 -8.29 -6.44
C GLU A 44 -8.78 -7.01 -6.54
N ASP A 45 -9.00 -6.20 -7.59
CA ASP A 45 -8.27 -4.95 -7.77
C ASP A 45 -8.69 -3.89 -6.74
N CYS A 46 -7.73 -3.06 -6.33
CA CYS A 46 -7.99 -1.95 -5.43
C CYS A 46 -9.07 -1.02 -5.99
N ILE A 47 -9.94 -0.49 -5.11
CA ILE A 47 -11.01 0.44 -5.48
C ILE A 47 -10.51 1.65 -6.27
N PHE A 48 -9.26 2.09 -6.07
CA PHE A 48 -8.67 3.24 -6.76
C PHE A 48 -8.01 2.89 -8.10
N LEU A 49 -7.91 1.61 -8.43
CA LEU A 49 -7.29 1.21 -9.69
C LEU A 49 -8.28 1.42 -10.83
N LYS A 50 -7.90 2.22 -11.83
CA LYS A 50 -8.69 2.49 -13.01
C LYS A 50 -7.77 2.56 -14.23
N ASN A 51 -8.08 1.78 -15.27
CA ASN A 51 -7.27 1.73 -16.49
C ASN A 51 -5.80 1.46 -16.20
N LYS A 52 -5.52 0.53 -15.28
CA LYS A 52 -4.19 0.13 -14.83
C LYS A 52 -3.42 1.25 -14.11
N GLN A 53 -4.12 2.30 -13.67
CA GLN A 53 -3.51 3.41 -12.94
C GLN A 53 -4.25 3.65 -11.62
N CYS A 54 -3.49 4.03 -10.58
CA CYS A 54 -4.07 4.39 -9.30
C CYS A 54 -4.62 5.82 -9.35
N THR A 55 -5.92 6.00 -9.13
CA THR A 55 -6.55 7.33 -9.09
C THR A 55 -6.15 8.15 -7.88
N ALA A 56 -5.58 7.52 -6.86
CA ALA A 56 -5.06 8.17 -5.65
C ALA A 56 -3.54 8.18 -5.61
N TYR A 57 -2.86 8.09 -6.75
CA TYR A 57 -1.41 7.89 -6.81
C TYR A 57 -0.62 8.87 -5.95
N GLU A 58 -0.93 10.17 -6.00
CA GLU A 58 -0.22 11.20 -5.25
C GLU A 58 -0.47 11.12 -3.74
N ALA A 59 -1.61 10.56 -3.34
CA ALA A 59 -2.01 10.40 -1.94
C ALA A 59 -1.97 8.94 -1.50
N ARG A 60 -1.16 8.12 -2.17
CA ARG A 60 -1.08 6.68 -1.86
C ARG A 60 -0.86 6.42 -0.38
N PRO A 61 -1.54 5.40 0.20
CA PRO A 61 -1.22 4.94 1.54
C PRO A 61 0.27 4.58 1.67
N VAL A 62 0.81 4.71 2.86
CA VAL A 62 2.23 4.37 3.11
C VAL A 62 2.52 2.92 2.73
N GLN A 63 1.58 2.00 2.97
CA GLN A 63 1.73 0.61 2.54
C GLN A 63 2.01 0.49 1.03
N CYS A 64 1.31 1.28 0.20
CA CYS A 64 1.52 1.27 -1.25
C CYS A 64 2.84 1.95 -1.64
N LYS A 65 3.23 3.02 -0.95
CA LYS A 65 4.49 3.75 -1.23
C LYS A 65 5.72 2.91 -0.93
N THR A 66 5.65 2.05 0.08
CA THR A 66 6.80 1.28 0.56
C THR A 66 6.91 -0.10 -0.08
N PHE A 67 5.91 -0.52 -0.85
CA PHE A 67 5.97 -1.80 -1.57
C PHE A 67 7.18 -1.83 -2.51
N PRO A 68 7.95 -2.91 -2.60
CA PRO A 68 7.80 -4.19 -1.91
C PRO A 68 8.63 -4.31 -0.62
N TRP A 69 9.09 -3.21 -0.04
CA TRP A 69 10.01 -3.19 1.10
C TRP A 69 9.31 -3.45 2.43
N TRP A 70 8.41 -4.42 2.46
CA TRP A 70 7.69 -4.84 3.65
C TRP A 70 8.42 -5.98 4.34
N VAL A 71 8.32 -6.04 5.67
CA VAL A 71 8.97 -7.10 6.44
C VAL A 71 8.60 -8.49 5.94
N TYR A 72 7.36 -8.69 5.50
CA TYR A 72 6.89 -9.97 5.00
C TYR A 72 7.62 -10.45 3.74
N HIS A 73 8.17 -9.53 2.95
CA HIS A 73 8.91 -9.86 1.73
C HIS A 73 10.42 -9.91 1.98
N LEU A 74 10.91 -9.29 3.06
CA LEU A 74 12.34 -9.11 3.32
C LEU A 74 12.92 -10.07 4.34
N ARG A 75 12.09 -10.79 5.09
CA ARG A 75 12.53 -11.65 6.18
C ARG A 75 13.24 -12.93 5.71
N ASP A 76 13.00 -13.36 4.47
CA ASP A 76 13.52 -14.62 3.93
C ASP A 76 13.60 -14.52 2.40
N PRO A 77 14.68 -15.04 1.76
CA PRO A 77 14.78 -15.03 0.28
C PRO A 77 13.59 -15.68 -0.42
N LYS A 78 12.98 -16.68 0.19
CA LYS A 78 11.81 -17.35 -0.36
C LYS A 78 10.60 -16.41 -0.41
N ASP A 79 10.40 -15.60 0.62
CA ASP A 79 9.32 -14.61 0.64
C ASP A 79 9.51 -13.57 -0.47
N TRP A 80 10.74 -13.15 -0.73
CA TRP A 80 11.08 -12.25 -1.82
C TRP A 80 10.77 -12.86 -3.18
N GLU A 81 11.12 -14.12 -3.39
CA GLU A 81 10.81 -14.84 -4.63
C GLU A 81 9.31 -14.95 -4.87
N GLU A 82 8.52 -15.20 -3.83
CA GLU A 82 7.06 -15.24 -3.93
C GLU A 82 6.48 -13.88 -4.32
N ALA A 83 7.03 -12.80 -3.76
CA ALA A 83 6.62 -11.44 -4.15
C ALA A 83 6.97 -11.16 -5.61
N ALA A 84 8.13 -11.62 -6.08
CA ALA A 84 8.56 -11.46 -7.46
C ALA A 84 7.63 -12.15 -8.46
N GLU A 85 7.01 -13.25 -8.08
CA GLU A 85 6.04 -13.96 -8.94
C GLU A 85 4.80 -13.11 -9.20
N ARG A 86 4.47 -12.18 -8.30
CA ARG A 86 3.28 -11.32 -8.38
C ARG A 86 3.57 -9.92 -8.92
N CYS A 87 4.83 -9.53 -9.01
CA CYS A 87 5.24 -8.19 -9.41
C CYS A 87 6.40 -8.25 -10.38
N GLU A 88 6.16 -7.89 -11.64
CA GLU A 88 7.20 -7.91 -12.69
C GLU A 88 8.34 -6.93 -12.42
N GLY A 89 8.10 -5.88 -11.62
CA GLY A 89 9.15 -4.91 -11.28
C GLY A 89 10.20 -5.45 -10.34
N ILE A 90 9.89 -6.49 -9.56
CA ILE A 90 10.84 -7.10 -8.64
C ILE A 90 11.84 -7.94 -9.44
N ASN A 91 13.14 -7.67 -9.26
CA ASN A 91 14.23 -8.35 -9.98
C ASN A 91 14.15 -8.19 -11.50
N HIS A 92 13.42 -7.18 -12.00
CA HIS A 92 13.39 -6.89 -13.43
C HIS A 92 14.79 -6.47 -13.90
N PRO A 93 15.26 -6.96 -15.09
CA PRO A 93 16.61 -6.62 -15.57
C PRO A 93 16.88 -5.13 -15.71
N ASP A 94 15.85 -4.34 -16.02
CA ASP A 94 15.96 -2.90 -16.22
C ASP A 94 15.71 -2.08 -14.95
N ALA A 95 15.37 -2.74 -13.83
CA ALA A 95 15.14 -2.06 -12.57
C ALA A 95 16.47 -1.63 -11.95
N PRO A 96 16.54 -0.41 -11.37
CA PRO A 96 17.75 0.01 -10.68
C PRO A 96 17.98 -0.83 -9.42
N ILE A 97 19.27 -0.97 -9.06
CA ILE A 97 19.64 -1.60 -7.80
C ILE A 97 19.37 -0.59 -6.69
N VAL A 98 18.56 -0.98 -5.70
CA VAL A 98 18.22 -0.11 -4.58
C VAL A 98 19.22 -0.35 -3.44
N PRO A 99 19.88 0.69 -2.90
CA PRO A 99 20.80 0.54 -1.79
C PRO A 99 20.13 -0.06 -0.55
N SER A 100 20.85 -0.90 0.19
CA SER A 100 20.31 -1.56 1.38
C SER A 100 19.83 -0.58 2.45
N GLU A 101 20.47 0.58 2.58
CA GLU A 101 20.05 1.63 3.52
C GLU A 101 18.66 2.17 3.17
N GLU A 102 18.39 2.38 1.89
CA GLU A 102 17.09 2.85 1.41
C GLU A 102 16.02 1.78 1.64
N ILE A 103 16.34 0.51 1.40
CA ILE A 103 15.43 -0.60 1.66
C ILE A 103 15.06 -0.65 3.14
N GLN A 104 16.04 -0.53 4.04
CA GLN A 104 15.81 -0.52 5.47
C GLN A 104 14.93 0.65 5.89
N GLN A 105 15.20 1.83 5.36
CA GLN A 105 14.42 3.03 5.66
C GLN A 105 12.95 2.87 5.24
N GLN A 106 12.72 2.34 4.05
CA GLN A 106 11.36 2.08 3.57
C GLN A 106 10.64 1.05 4.43
N CYS A 107 11.34 0.00 4.85
CA CYS A 107 10.79 -1.00 5.74
C CYS A 107 10.41 -0.42 7.10
N PHE A 108 11.25 0.43 7.68
CA PHE A 108 10.93 1.12 8.93
C PHE A 108 9.74 2.07 8.77
N THR A 109 9.65 2.78 7.66
CA THR A 109 8.51 3.66 7.36
C THR A 109 7.22 2.85 7.32
N TYR A 110 7.24 1.70 6.69
CA TYR A 110 6.11 0.78 6.65
C TYR A 110 5.70 0.33 8.06
N LEU A 111 6.68 -0.10 8.88
CA LEU A 111 6.41 -0.57 10.25
C LEU A 111 5.87 0.55 11.16
N ASP A 112 6.43 1.75 11.06
CA ASP A 112 5.94 2.91 11.81
C ASP A 112 4.50 3.24 11.46
N ASN A 113 4.14 3.13 10.18
CA ASN A 113 2.77 3.37 9.72
C ASN A 113 1.78 2.38 10.32
N LEU A 114 2.17 1.12 10.48
CA LEU A 114 1.32 0.11 11.12
C LEU A 114 1.02 0.46 12.57
N SER A 115 1.96 1.11 13.26
CA SER A 115 1.80 1.51 14.66
C SER A 115 0.89 2.74 14.84
N ASP A 116 0.58 3.46 13.76
CA ASP A 116 -0.26 4.66 13.74
C ASP A 116 -1.76 4.33 13.53
N THR A 117 -2.15 3.12 13.80
CA THR A 117 -3.55 2.69 13.65
C THR A 117 -4.31 2.65 14.97
#